data_14101eb42e08b2e752a0f48f687c17be
#
_entry.id   14101eb42e08b2e752a0f48f687c17be
#
_cell.length_a   1.000
_cell.length_b   1.000
_cell.length_c   1.000
_cell.angle_alpha   90.00
_cell.angle_beta   90.00
_cell.angle_gamma   90.00
#
_symmetry.space_group_name_H-M   'P 1'
#
loop_
_entity.id
_entity.type
_entity.pdbx_description
1 polymer ?
#
loop_
_entity_poly.entity_id
_entity_poly.type
_entity_poly.pdbx_seq_one_letter_code
_entity_poly.pdbx_strand_id
1 'polypeptide(L)'
;DGFTSLTHDSKHLNLIHIDPWKKYPGYTEGLEETMKLIRYCYELNPDIKYEVGTEEAIRKFEPWELNELIKDLYAYLPPEIFKKIKYLVIQSGTSLKGTNQIGTYDSDRLKRMIKVCKSHALLSKEHNGDYIPVSVIKEKFELGLDAINIAPEFGLIETQTYLDEIGNSDLFDRYWQICYDSKKWEKWVNPGFDPYINKKELIKICGHYVLSYPEFLTTIKSNFSGIDEKIKANITKKLNELYGY
;
A
#
# COMPACT_ATOMS: atom_id res chain seq x y z
N ASP A 1 -19.56 -1.16 -0.62
CA ASP A 1 -19.82 -1.81 -1.90
C ASP A 1 -18.62 -1.61 -2.83
N GLY A 2 -17.89 -2.71 -3.12
CA GLY A 2 -16.65 -2.64 -3.89
C GLY A 2 -16.85 -2.10 -5.32
N PHE A 3 -18.01 -2.28 -5.91
CA PHE A 3 -18.31 -1.75 -7.24
C PHE A 3 -18.48 -0.22 -7.25
N THR A 4 -19.00 0.38 -6.18
CA THR A 4 -19.11 1.85 -6.09
C THR A 4 -17.73 2.50 -6.09
N SER A 5 -16.78 1.98 -5.31
CA SER A 5 -15.39 2.45 -5.31
C SER A 5 -14.74 2.27 -6.69
N LEU A 6 -14.82 1.06 -7.28
CA LEU A 6 -14.26 0.81 -8.61
C LEU A 6 -14.85 1.70 -9.70
N THR A 7 -16.16 2.00 -9.64
CA THR A 7 -16.81 2.91 -10.58
C THR A 7 -16.22 4.31 -10.49
N HIS A 8 -15.99 4.80 -9.27
CA HIS A 8 -15.38 6.10 -9.07
C HIS A 8 -13.93 6.09 -9.56
N ASP A 9 -13.13 5.10 -9.12
CA ASP A 9 -11.71 5.00 -9.42
C ASP A 9 -11.46 4.84 -10.93
N SER A 10 -12.30 4.06 -11.64
CA SER A 10 -12.20 3.89 -13.09
C SER A 10 -12.40 5.19 -13.87
N LYS A 11 -13.13 6.16 -13.33
CA LYS A 11 -13.36 7.47 -13.96
C LYS A 11 -12.27 8.50 -13.68
N HIS A 12 -11.51 8.31 -12.60
CA HIS A 12 -10.60 9.34 -12.08
C HIS A 12 -9.14 8.91 -12.03
N LEU A 13 -8.84 7.61 -12.12
CA LEU A 13 -7.47 7.09 -12.06
C LEU A 13 -7.03 6.51 -13.42
N ASN A 14 -5.71 6.52 -13.64
CA ASN A 14 -5.10 5.93 -14.84
C ASN A 14 -4.62 4.48 -14.62
N LEU A 15 -4.52 4.06 -13.36
CA LEU A 15 -4.08 2.73 -12.94
C LEU A 15 -4.91 2.31 -11.72
N ILE A 16 -5.48 1.10 -11.77
CA ILE A 16 -6.24 0.50 -10.66
C ILE A 16 -5.59 -0.81 -10.25
N HIS A 17 -5.48 -1.01 -8.94
CA HIS A 17 -5.09 -2.29 -8.35
C HIS A 17 -6.32 -3.20 -8.20
N ILE A 18 -6.24 -4.39 -8.78
CA ILE A 18 -7.26 -5.44 -8.71
C ILE A 18 -6.77 -6.55 -7.78
N ASP A 19 -7.32 -6.58 -6.57
CA ASP A 19 -6.98 -7.54 -5.51
C ASP A 19 -8.23 -8.09 -4.82
N PRO A 20 -8.90 -9.09 -5.38
CA PRO A 20 -10.03 -9.73 -4.73
C PRO A 20 -9.62 -10.81 -3.69
N TRP A 21 -8.33 -11.14 -3.56
CA TRP A 21 -7.82 -12.33 -2.88
C TRP A 21 -8.09 -12.38 -1.38
N LYS A 22 -8.29 -11.22 -0.74
CA LYS A 22 -8.70 -11.18 0.66
C LYS A 22 -10.07 -11.82 0.88
N LYS A 23 -10.98 -11.64 -0.06
CA LYS A 23 -12.34 -12.17 0.00
C LYS A 23 -12.45 -13.55 -0.67
N TYR A 24 -11.66 -13.77 -1.70
CA TYR A 24 -11.65 -14.98 -2.52
C TYR A 24 -10.24 -15.60 -2.51
N PRO A 25 -9.85 -16.28 -1.41
CA PRO A 25 -8.46 -16.77 -1.24
C PRO A 25 -8.14 -18.01 -2.11
N GLY A 26 -9.14 -18.73 -2.60
CA GLY A 26 -8.98 -19.84 -3.53
C GLY A 26 -8.50 -19.36 -4.90
N TYR A 27 -7.63 -20.14 -5.56
CA TYR A 27 -7.06 -19.73 -6.85
C TYR A 27 -8.14 -19.49 -7.91
N THR A 28 -9.02 -20.45 -8.13
CA THR A 28 -10.08 -20.36 -9.16
C THR A 28 -11.03 -19.19 -8.90
N GLU A 29 -11.52 -19.07 -7.68
CA GLU A 29 -12.45 -18.01 -7.28
C GLU A 29 -11.80 -16.62 -7.38
N GLY A 30 -10.55 -16.50 -6.94
CA GLY A 30 -9.77 -15.25 -7.03
C GLY A 30 -9.50 -14.85 -8.48
N LEU A 31 -9.16 -15.80 -9.35
CA LEU A 31 -8.99 -15.59 -10.79
C LEU A 31 -10.28 -15.12 -11.46
N GLU A 32 -11.39 -15.82 -11.22
CA GLU A 32 -12.70 -15.46 -11.78
C GLU A 32 -13.14 -14.05 -11.39
N GLU A 33 -13.01 -13.72 -10.10
CA GLU A 33 -13.37 -12.38 -9.63
C GLU A 33 -12.38 -11.31 -10.16
N THR A 34 -11.08 -11.62 -10.28
CA THR A 34 -10.10 -10.74 -10.90
C THR A 34 -10.52 -10.39 -12.34
N MET A 35 -10.85 -11.39 -13.16
CA MET A 35 -11.29 -11.17 -14.55
C MET A 35 -12.59 -10.37 -14.63
N LYS A 36 -13.54 -10.65 -13.74
CA LYS A 36 -14.81 -9.94 -13.67
C LYS A 36 -14.60 -8.46 -13.34
N LEU A 37 -13.76 -8.15 -12.35
CA LEU A 37 -13.46 -6.77 -11.96
C LEU A 37 -12.71 -6.01 -13.06
N ILE A 38 -11.76 -6.66 -13.75
CA ILE A 38 -11.04 -6.07 -14.89
C ILE A 38 -12.03 -5.74 -16.03
N ARG A 39 -12.91 -6.68 -16.42
CA ARG A 39 -13.91 -6.44 -17.46
C ARG A 39 -14.84 -5.28 -17.10
N TYR A 40 -15.32 -5.26 -15.85
CA TYR A 40 -16.17 -4.19 -15.36
C TYR A 40 -15.49 -2.81 -15.46
N CYS A 41 -14.24 -2.71 -15.03
CA CYS A 41 -13.49 -1.46 -15.13
C CYS A 41 -13.22 -1.05 -16.59
N TYR A 42 -12.94 -2.02 -17.46
CA TYR A 42 -12.72 -1.79 -18.89
C TYR A 42 -13.96 -1.24 -19.60
N GLU A 43 -15.15 -1.76 -19.26
CA GLU A 43 -16.42 -1.24 -19.79
C GLU A 43 -16.65 0.23 -19.40
N LEU A 44 -16.20 0.64 -18.22
CA LEU A 44 -16.32 2.02 -17.75
C LEU A 44 -15.26 2.96 -18.35
N ASN A 45 -14.05 2.46 -18.52
CA ASN A 45 -12.92 3.21 -19.06
C ASN A 45 -11.93 2.28 -19.78
N PRO A 46 -12.01 2.17 -21.13
CA PRO A 46 -11.11 1.31 -21.91
C PRO A 46 -9.63 1.71 -21.87
N ASP A 47 -9.31 2.92 -21.41
CA ASP A 47 -7.92 3.40 -21.36
C ASP A 47 -7.20 3.12 -20.06
N ILE A 48 -7.93 2.65 -19.04
CA ILE A 48 -7.36 2.36 -17.73
C ILE A 48 -6.33 1.22 -17.79
N LYS A 49 -5.32 1.30 -16.94
CA LYS A 49 -4.32 0.24 -16.75
C LYS A 49 -4.62 -0.53 -15.47
N TYR A 50 -4.12 -1.75 -15.41
CA TYR A 50 -4.32 -2.60 -14.25
C TYR A 50 -3.00 -3.00 -13.61
N GLU A 51 -3.01 -3.05 -12.31
CA GLU A 51 -2.10 -3.76 -11.45
C GLU A 51 -2.86 -4.96 -10.87
N VAL A 52 -2.33 -6.17 -11.02
CA VAL A 52 -3.05 -7.40 -10.67
C VAL A 52 -2.24 -8.25 -9.71
N GLY A 53 -2.88 -8.79 -8.70
CA GLY A 53 -2.27 -9.68 -7.71
C GLY A 53 -2.48 -9.20 -6.29
N THR A 54 -1.83 -9.86 -5.33
CA THR A 54 -2.01 -9.60 -3.90
C THR A 54 -0.71 -9.62 -3.15
N GLU A 55 -0.68 -8.92 -2.03
CA GLU A 55 0.45 -8.90 -1.11
C GLU A 55 0.53 -10.17 -0.24
N GLU A 56 1.75 -10.47 0.25
CA GLU A 56 2.01 -11.69 1.02
C GLU A 56 1.22 -11.77 2.34
N ALA A 57 0.91 -10.62 2.94
CA ALA A 57 0.09 -10.54 4.16
C ALA A 57 -1.37 -11.02 3.96
N ILE A 58 -1.88 -10.95 2.73
CA ILE A 58 -3.23 -11.39 2.37
C ILE A 58 -3.22 -12.85 1.95
N ARG A 59 -2.38 -13.20 0.98
CA ARG A 59 -2.24 -14.54 0.45
C ARG A 59 -0.85 -14.76 -0.10
N LYS A 60 -0.12 -15.71 0.45
CA LYS A 60 1.17 -16.14 -0.09
C LYS A 60 0.98 -17.03 -1.33
N PHE A 61 1.78 -16.80 -2.36
CA PHE A 61 1.81 -17.62 -3.57
C PHE A 61 3.25 -17.81 -4.07
N GLU A 62 3.48 -18.87 -4.84
CA GLU A 62 4.80 -19.21 -5.37
C GLU A 62 4.98 -18.70 -6.82
N PRO A 63 6.24 -18.59 -7.33
CA PRO A 63 6.49 -18.12 -8.69
C PRO A 63 5.74 -18.90 -9.77
N TRP A 64 5.57 -20.21 -9.59
CA TRP A 64 4.82 -21.02 -10.55
C TRP A 64 3.33 -20.64 -10.59
N GLU A 65 2.74 -20.30 -9.46
CA GLU A 65 1.34 -19.88 -9.35
C GLU A 65 1.13 -18.49 -9.99
N LEU A 66 2.08 -17.56 -9.82
CA LEU A 66 2.08 -16.30 -10.55
C LEU A 66 2.12 -16.53 -12.07
N ASN A 67 2.94 -17.47 -12.52
CA ASN A 67 3.02 -17.83 -13.94
C ASN A 67 1.69 -18.40 -14.47
N GLU A 68 1.02 -19.25 -13.72
CA GLU A 68 -0.32 -19.77 -14.10
C GLU A 68 -1.36 -18.65 -14.11
N LEU A 69 -1.36 -17.74 -13.12
CA LEU A 69 -2.26 -16.59 -13.11
C LEU A 69 -2.11 -15.76 -14.40
N ILE A 70 -0.89 -15.48 -14.83
CA ILE A 70 -0.65 -14.70 -16.06
C ILE A 70 -1.15 -15.46 -17.30
N LYS A 71 -0.89 -16.76 -17.39
CA LYS A 71 -1.36 -17.60 -18.50
C LYS A 71 -2.87 -17.66 -18.58
N ASP A 72 -3.54 -17.83 -17.44
CA ASP A 72 -4.99 -17.88 -17.37
C ASP A 72 -5.63 -16.53 -17.73
N LEU A 73 -5.06 -15.42 -17.21
CA LEU A 73 -5.50 -14.09 -17.60
C LEU A 73 -5.33 -13.86 -19.12
N TYR A 74 -4.21 -14.32 -19.70
CA TYR A 74 -3.98 -14.24 -21.14
C TYR A 74 -4.95 -15.09 -21.95
N ALA A 75 -5.29 -16.28 -21.46
CA ALA A 75 -6.17 -17.21 -22.16
C ALA A 75 -7.65 -16.79 -22.10
N TYR A 76 -8.08 -16.19 -20.98
CA TYR A 76 -9.51 -15.94 -20.74
C TYR A 76 -9.93 -14.46 -20.88
N LEU A 77 -8.99 -13.50 -20.90
CA LEU A 77 -9.32 -12.12 -21.22
C LEU A 77 -9.17 -11.84 -22.72
N PRO A 78 -10.03 -11.01 -23.31
CA PRO A 78 -9.81 -10.48 -24.66
C PRO A 78 -8.42 -9.83 -24.76
N PRO A 79 -7.69 -10.00 -25.89
CA PRO A 79 -6.35 -9.46 -26.06
C PRO A 79 -6.21 -7.96 -25.78
N GLU A 80 -7.22 -7.18 -26.15
CA GLU A 80 -7.30 -5.73 -25.93
C GLU A 80 -7.41 -5.37 -24.43
N ILE A 81 -8.03 -6.24 -23.61
CA ILE A 81 -8.14 -6.06 -22.17
C ILE A 81 -6.84 -6.53 -21.50
N PHE A 82 -6.32 -7.71 -21.86
CA PHE A 82 -5.08 -8.22 -21.29
C PHE A 82 -3.90 -7.23 -21.46
N LYS A 83 -3.81 -6.56 -22.60
CA LYS A 83 -2.79 -5.51 -22.87
C LYS A 83 -2.85 -4.32 -21.91
N LYS A 84 -3.94 -4.15 -21.17
CA LYS A 84 -4.07 -3.09 -20.16
C LYS A 84 -3.48 -3.48 -18.81
N ILE A 85 -3.15 -4.76 -18.58
CA ILE A 85 -2.40 -5.20 -17.40
C ILE A 85 -0.97 -4.69 -17.54
N LYS A 86 -0.56 -3.81 -16.62
CA LYS A 86 0.75 -3.18 -16.62
C LYS A 86 1.69 -3.82 -15.60
N TYR A 87 1.16 -4.06 -14.40
CA TYR A 87 1.95 -4.61 -13.30
C TYR A 87 1.32 -5.88 -12.75
N LEU A 88 2.19 -6.81 -12.37
CA LEU A 88 1.85 -7.92 -11.48
C LEU A 88 2.40 -7.61 -10.09
N VAL A 89 1.57 -7.78 -9.06
CA VAL A 89 2.03 -7.72 -7.67
C VAL A 89 2.84 -8.97 -7.39
N ILE A 90 4.07 -8.80 -6.94
CA ILE A 90 5.00 -9.89 -6.60
C ILE A 90 5.35 -9.85 -5.12
N GLN A 91 5.93 -10.93 -4.62
CA GLN A 91 6.20 -11.13 -3.21
C GLN A 91 7.65 -11.56 -2.99
N SER A 92 8.35 -10.86 -2.10
CA SER A 92 9.72 -11.20 -1.69
C SER A 92 9.88 -11.45 -0.20
N GLY A 93 8.80 -11.75 0.52
CA GLY A 93 8.82 -11.99 1.96
C GLY A 93 8.59 -10.76 2.82
N THR A 94 8.37 -9.58 2.23
CA THR A 94 8.07 -8.35 2.99
C THR A 94 6.63 -8.34 3.48
N SER A 95 6.42 -7.89 4.73
CA SER A 95 5.09 -7.80 5.34
C SER A 95 5.08 -6.74 6.42
N LEU A 96 3.98 -5.99 6.53
CA LEU A 96 3.83 -4.88 7.47
C LEU A 96 2.94 -5.23 8.65
N LYS A 97 3.30 -4.72 9.84
CA LYS A 97 2.43 -4.71 11.01
C LYS A 97 2.65 -3.42 11.82
N GLY A 98 1.59 -2.63 11.95
CA GLY A 98 1.69 -1.31 12.57
C GLY A 98 2.68 -0.43 11.80
N THR A 99 3.73 0.01 12.50
CA THR A 99 4.82 0.84 11.96
C THR A 99 6.10 0.05 11.72
N ASN A 100 6.01 -1.27 11.55
CA ASN A 100 7.19 -2.13 11.44
C ASN A 100 7.11 -3.07 10.24
N GLN A 101 8.28 -3.33 9.65
CA GLN A 101 8.49 -4.44 8.74
C GLN A 101 8.68 -5.72 9.56
N ILE A 102 7.80 -6.71 9.38
CA ILE A 102 7.83 -7.98 10.11
C ILE A 102 8.18 -9.18 9.21
N GLY A 103 8.19 -9.00 7.90
CA GLY A 103 8.58 -10.03 6.95
C GLY A 103 10.10 -10.16 6.84
N THR A 104 10.53 -11.25 6.23
CA THR A 104 11.94 -11.50 5.93
C THR A 104 12.16 -11.43 4.42
N TYR A 105 12.91 -10.44 3.99
CA TYR A 105 13.26 -10.27 2.59
C TYR A 105 14.08 -11.46 2.05
N ASP A 106 13.65 -12.01 0.92
CA ASP A 106 14.29 -13.09 0.18
C ASP A 106 14.60 -12.62 -1.25
N SER A 107 15.87 -12.32 -1.52
CA SER A 107 16.34 -11.83 -2.83
C SER A 107 16.21 -12.88 -3.93
N ASP A 108 16.34 -14.17 -3.62
CA ASP A 108 16.20 -15.22 -4.63
C ASP A 108 14.73 -15.44 -5.00
N ARG A 109 13.82 -15.31 -4.05
CA ARG A 109 12.38 -15.28 -4.34
C ARG A 109 12.03 -14.08 -5.22
N LEU A 110 12.54 -12.89 -4.90
CA LEU A 110 12.36 -11.70 -5.72
C LEU A 110 12.80 -11.92 -7.17
N LYS A 111 14.02 -12.44 -7.38
CA LYS A 111 14.56 -12.75 -8.72
C LYS A 111 13.66 -13.71 -9.51
N ARG A 112 13.16 -14.77 -8.85
CA ARG A 112 12.27 -15.75 -9.48
C ARG A 112 10.93 -15.10 -9.88
N MET A 113 10.34 -14.27 -9.02
CA MET A 113 9.09 -13.55 -9.32
C MET A 113 9.26 -12.55 -10.48
N ILE A 114 10.34 -11.74 -10.46
CA ILE A 114 10.67 -10.80 -11.53
C ILE A 114 10.84 -11.55 -12.86
N LYS A 115 11.55 -12.70 -12.85
CA LYS A 115 11.74 -13.51 -14.06
C LYS A 115 10.42 -13.96 -14.67
N VAL A 116 9.44 -14.33 -13.84
CA VAL A 116 8.10 -14.69 -14.32
C VAL A 116 7.45 -13.50 -15.03
N CYS A 117 7.40 -12.33 -14.40
CA CYS A 117 6.82 -11.13 -15.03
C CYS A 117 7.48 -10.81 -16.37
N LYS A 118 8.81 -10.77 -16.40
CA LYS A 118 9.60 -10.47 -17.62
C LYS A 118 9.37 -11.47 -18.74
N SER A 119 9.18 -12.77 -18.43
CA SER A 119 8.91 -13.79 -19.45
C SER A 119 7.59 -13.59 -20.18
N HIS A 120 6.68 -12.81 -19.61
CA HIS A 120 5.40 -12.42 -20.20
C HIS A 120 5.34 -10.95 -20.65
N ALA A 121 6.47 -10.26 -20.69
CA ALA A 121 6.57 -8.83 -21.02
C ALA A 121 5.71 -7.93 -20.11
N LEU A 122 5.51 -8.31 -18.84
CA LEU A 122 4.82 -7.55 -17.82
C LEU A 122 5.80 -6.99 -16.80
N LEU A 123 5.42 -5.87 -16.17
CA LEU A 123 6.21 -5.24 -15.13
C LEU A 123 5.90 -5.85 -13.76
N SER A 124 6.93 -5.93 -12.93
CA SER A 124 6.84 -6.40 -11.55
C SER A 124 6.64 -5.22 -10.60
N LYS A 125 5.76 -5.39 -9.63
CA LYS A 125 5.55 -4.40 -8.58
C LYS A 125 5.42 -5.08 -7.23
N GLU A 126 6.11 -4.58 -6.23
CA GLU A 126 6.02 -5.07 -4.87
C GLU A 126 5.27 -4.09 -3.98
N HIS A 127 4.42 -4.60 -3.10
CA HIS A 127 3.81 -3.86 -2.01
C HIS A 127 4.67 -3.95 -0.75
N ASN A 128 4.28 -3.19 0.32
CA ASN A 128 4.96 -3.25 1.61
C ASN A 128 6.44 -2.85 1.58
N GLY A 129 6.79 -1.83 0.77
CA GLY A 129 8.12 -1.24 0.74
C GLY A 129 8.44 -0.32 1.91
N ASP A 130 7.48 -0.13 2.80
CA ASP A 130 7.60 0.75 3.96
C ASP A 130 8.56 0.18 5.01
N TYR A 131 9.27 1.06 5.69
CA TYR A 131 10.19 0.74 6.80
C TYR A 131 11.33 -0.23 6.42
N ILE A 132 11.60 -0.39 5.14
CA ILE A 132 12.73 -1.18 4.62
C ILE A 132 13.96 -0.27 4.52
N PRO A 133 15.16 -0.75 4.88
CA PRO A 133 16.39 0.01 4.65
C PRO A 133 16.54 0.42 3.18
N VAL A 134 16.94 1.66 2.93
CA VAL A 134 17.12 2.20 1.56
C VAL A 134 18.07 1.33 0.73
N SER A 135 19.10 0.75 1.36
CA SER A 135 20.03 -0.17 0.67
C SER A 135 19.32 -1.40 0.12
N VAL A 136 18.35 -1.96 0.84
CA VAL A 136 17.56 -3.10 0.38
C VAL A 136 16.60 -2.69 -0.75
N ILE A 137 16.02 -1.49 -0.68
CA ILE A 137 15.19 -0.96 -1.76
C ILE A 137 16.02 -0.81 -3.05
N LYS A 138 17.23 -0.25 -2.94
CA LYS A 138 18.15 -0.13 -4.07
C LYS A 138 18.52 -1.49 -4.65
N GLU A 139 18.89 -2.47 -3.81
CA GLU A 139 19.15 -3.83 -4.25
C GLU A 139 17.97 -4.43 -5.04
N LYS A 140 16.72 -4.23 -4.57
CA LYS A 140 15.54 -4.72 -5.28
C LYS A 140 15.42 -4.16 -6.70
N PHE A 141 15.67 -2.87 -6.90
CA PHE A 141 15.70 -2.25 -8.22
C PHE A 141 16.89 -2.73 -9.08
N GLU A 142 18.06 -2.90 -8.49
CA GLU A 142 19.25 -3.47 -9.17
C GLU A 142 18.99 -4.91 -9.66
N LEU A 143 18.21 -5.69 -8.89
CA LEU A 143 17.75 -7.02 -9.28
C LEU A 143 16.66 -7.00 -10.37
N GLY A 144 16.14 -5.82 -10.69
CA GLY A 144 15.23 -5.59 -11.81
C GLY A 144 13.76 -5.50 -11.42
N LEU A 145 13.43 -5.21 -10.17
CA LEU A 145 12.09 -4.79 -9.76
C LEU A 145 11.72 -3.49 -10.47
N ASP A 146 10.50 -3.41 -11.02
CA ASP A 146 10.09 -2.24 -11.81
C ASP A 146 9.40 -1.17 -10.96
N ALA A 147 8.71 -1.55 -9.87
CA ALA A 147 8.04 -0.61 -8.97
C ALA A 147 7.90 -1.16 -7.55
N ILE A 148 7.78 -0.26 -6.58
CA ILE A 148 7.49 -0.59 -5.18
C ILE A 148 6.51 0.44 -4.59
N ASN A 149 5.57 -0.02 -3.77
CA ASN A 149 4.67 0.86 -3.02
C ASN A 149 5.26 1.19 -1.65
N ILE A 150 5.30 2.47 -1.34
CA ILE A 150 5.59 3.01 0.00
C ILE A 150 4.49 4.03 0.29
N ALA A 151 3.71 3.82 1.35
CA ALA A 151 2.58 4.69 1.68
C ALA A 151 2.42 4.93 3.19
N PRO A 152 2.25 3.93 4.08
CA PRO A 152 2.13 4.17 5.52
C PRO A 152 3.33 4.89 6.12
N GLU A 153 4.55 4.69 5.61
CA GLU A 153 5.75 5.36 6.07
C GLU A 153 5.69 6.88 5.85
N PHE A 154 5.16 7.34 4.72
CA PHE A 154 4.92 8.77 4.48
C PHE A 154 3.85 9.33 5.42
N GLY A 155 2.78 8.58 5.67
CA GLY A 155 1.76 8.94 6.65
C GLY A 155 2.31 9.01 8.08
N LEU A 156 3.25 8.14 8.43
CA LEU A 156 3.96 8.21 9.71
C LEU A 156 4.86 9.45 9.81
N ILE A 157 5.57 9.82 8.73
CA ILE A 157 6.38 11.04 8.70
C ILE A 157 5.51 12.28 8.96
N GLU A 158 4.36 12.36 8.32
CA GLU A 158 3.39 13.44 8.55
C GLU A 158 2.88 13.44 9.99
N THR A 159 2.45 12.29 10.50
CA THR A 159 2.00 12.11 11.88
C THR A 159 3.09 12.49 12.90
N GLN A 160 4.34 12.07 12.66
CA GLN A 160 5.45 12.37 13.53
C GLN A 160 5.78 13.87 13.54
N THR A 161 5.65 14.55 12.39
CA THR A 161 5.83 16.00 12.32
C THR A 161 4.83 16.73 13.23
N TYR A 162 3.57 16.31 13.24
CA TYR A 162 2.59 16.84 14.20
C TYR A 162 2.97 16.52 15.65
N LEU A 163 3.36 15.29 15.94
CA LEU A 163 3.76 14.90 17.30
C LEU A 163 4.96 15.70 17.83
N ASP A 164 5.93 16.03 16.97
CA ASP A 164 7.10 16.80 17.35
C ASP A 164 6.74 18.27 17.67
N GLU A 165 5.76 18.86 16.94
CA GLU A 165 5.26 20.20 17.20
C GLU A 165 4.34 20.26 18.43
N ILE A 166 3.52 19.24 18.63
CA ILE A 166 2.58 19.14 19.77
C ILE A 166 3.34 19.01 21.10
N GLY A 167 4.41 18.22 21.11
CA GLY A 167 5.17 17.93 22.34
C GLY A 167 4.28 17.32 23.44
N ASN A 168 4.40 17.84 24.65
CA ASN A 168 3.64 17.40 25.84
C ASN A 168 2.46 18.36 26.16
N SER A 169 1.88 19.02 25.19
CA SER A 169 0.75 19.91 25.38
C SER A 169 -0.58 19.17 25.45
N ASP A 170 -1.65 19.86 25.85
CA ASP A 170 -3.02 19.33 25.86
C ASP A 170 -3.48 18.85 24.48
N LEU A 171 -2.84 19.32 23.42
CA LEU A 171 -3.12 18.88 22.04
C LEU A 171 -2.76 17.42 21.81
N PHE A 172 -1.82 16.86 22.59
CA PHE A 172 -1.46 15.44 22.49
C PHE A 172 -2.66 14.54 22.85
N ASP A 173 -3.31 14.81 23.97
CA ASP A 173 -4.49 14.02 24.37
C ASP A 173 -5.68 14.20 23.43
N ARG A 174 -5.84 15.40 22.84
CA ARG A 174 -6.85 15.64 21.80
C ARG A 174 -6.57 14.84 20.54
N TYR A 175 -5.32 14.83 20.05
CA TYR A 175 -4.94 14.05 18.89
C TYR A 175 -5.11 12.54 19.13
N TRP A 176 -4.70 12.07 20.31
CA TRP A 176 -4.95 10.69 20.71
C TRP A 176 -6.44 10.36 20.74
N GLN A 177 -7.28 11.22 21.28
CA GLN A 177 -8.73 10.97 21.33
C GLN A 177 -9.34 10.84 19.94
N ILE A 178 -8.99 11.72 18.99
CA ILE A 178 -9.44 11.65 17.60
C ILE A 178 -8.99 10.32 16.96
N CYS A 179 -7.74 9.91 17.18
CA CYS A 179 -7.21 8.65 16.70
C CYS A 179 -7.94 7.45 17.32
N TYR A 180 -8.15 7.47 18.64
CA TYR A 180 -8.84 6.42 19.38
C TYR A 180 -10.27 6.21 18.88
N ASP A 181 -11.04 7.28 18.74
CA ASP A 181 -12.45 7.26 18.32
C ASP A 181 -12.58 6.82 16.83
N SER A 182 -11.57 7.04 16.02
CA SER A 182 -11.56 6.61 14.63
C SER A 182 -11.57 5.09 14.45
N LYS A 183 -11.14 4.33 15.46
CA LYS A 183 -10.95 2.87 15.47
C LYS A 183 -10.06 2.33 14.33
N LYS A 184 -9.36 3.22 13.61
CA LYS A 184 -8.48 2.81 12.48
C LYS A 184 -7.24 2.06 12.93
N TRP A 185 -6.88 2.16 14.21
CA TRP A 185 -5.74 1.46 14.83
C TRP A 185 -6.02 -0.02 15.12
N GLU A 186 -7.27 -0.43 15.35
CA GLU A 186 -7.64 -1.77 15.84
C GLU A 186 -7.10 -2.92 14.97
N LYS A 187 -7.10 -2.75 13.64
CA LYS A 187 -6.61 -3.76 12.70
C LYS A 187 -5.09 -3.95 12.67
N TRP A 188 -4.35 -3.02 13.28
CA TRP A 188 -2.88 -2.99 13.21
C TRP A 188 -2.20 -3.45 14.48
N VAL A 189 -2.94 -3.62 15.57
CA VAL A 189 -2.39 -3.97 16.88
C VAL A 189 -2.58 -5.44 17.21
N ASN A 190 -1.79 -5.92 18.18
CA ASN A 190 -1.92 -7.29 18.70
C ASN A 190 -3.04 -7.37 19.76
N PRO A 191 -3.61 -8.57 19.99
CA PRO A 191 -4.42 -8.82 21.16
C PRO A 191 -3.66 -8.42 22.44
N GLY A 192 -4.32 -7.65 23.33
CA GLY A 192 -3.70 -7.14 24.55
C GLY A 192 -3.06 -5.76 24.42
N PHE A 193 -3.10 -5.13 23.27
CA PHE A 193 -2.71 -3.71 23.14
C PHE A 193 -3.61 -2.82 23.98
N ASP A 194 -3.01 -2.04 24.90
CA ASP A 194 -3.73 -1.08 25.72
C ASP A 194 -3.60 0.33 25.08
N PRO A 195 -4.69 0.87 24.53
CA PRO A 195 -4.67 2.17 23.86
C PRO A 195 -4.45 3.35 24.81
N TYR A 196 -4.73 3.18 26.12
CA TYR A 196 -4.57 4.24 27.11
C TYR A 196 -3.12 4.33 27.61
N ILE A 197 -2.45 3.21 27.73
CA ILE A 197 -1.02 3.14 28.09
C ILE A 197 -0.15 3.52 26.88
N ASN A 198 -0.53 3.06 25.68
CA ASN A 198 0.26 3.21 24.46
C ASN A 198 -0.24 4.34 23.56
N LYS A 199 -0.65 5.49 24.13
CA LYS A 199 -1.23 6.62 23.40
C LYS A 199 -0.40 7.08 22.19
N LYS A 200 0.90 7.28 22.40
CA LYS A 200 1.82 7.74 21.34
C LYS A 200 1.94 6.72 20.20
N GLU A 201 2.01 5.43 20.54
CA GLU A 201 2.08 4.38 19.54
C GLU A 201 0.78 4.28 18.73
N LEU A 202 -0.38 4.41 19.40
CA LEU A 202 -1.68 4.46 18.74
C LEU A 202 -1.73 5.59 17.71
N ILE A 203 -1.30 6.81 18.10
CA ILE A 203 -1.23 7.94 17.16
C ILE A 203 -0.32 7.62 15.98
N LYS A 204 0.87 7.07 16.21
CA LYS A 204 1.80 6.70 15.13
C LYS A 204 1.19 5.71 14.14
N ILE A 205 0.43 4.73 14.64
CA ILE A 205 -0.21 3.70 13.81
C ILE A 205 -1.32 4.29 12.93
N CYS A 206 -2.13 5.20 13.44
CA CYS A 206 -3.35 5.62 12.76
C CYS A 206 -3.52 7.14 12.56
N GLY A 207 -2.59 7.96 13.02
CA GLY A 207 -2.69 9.42 12.95
C GLY A 207 -2.93 9.95 11.54
N HIS A 208 -2.26 9.36 10.55
CA HIS A 208 -2.45 9.75 9.16
C HIS A 208 -3.86 9.49 8.60
N TYR A 209 -4.63 8.59 9.19
CA TYR A 209 -6.02 8.33 8.74
C TYR A 209 -7.01 9.42 9.16
N VAL A 210 -6.65 10.26 10.13
CA VAL A 210 -7.55 11.28 10.68
C VAL A 210 -7.20 12.71 10.28
N LEU A 211 -6.12 12.93 9.54
CA LEU A 211 -5.60 14.25 9.16
C LEU A 211 -6.62 15.11 8.37
N SER A 212 -7.56 14.49 7.67
CA SER A 212 -8.62 15.16 6.93
C SER A 212 -9.92 15.33 7.74
N TYR A 213 -9.97 14.83 8.98
CA TYR A 213 -11.18 14.98 9.79
C TYR A 213 -11.41 16.45 10.19
N PRO A 214 -12.63 16.95 10.09
CA PRO A 214 -12.94 18.33 10.49
C PRO A 214 -12.44 18.67 11.90
N GLU A 215 -12.60 17.74 12.84
CA GLU A 215 -12.14 17.91 14.22
C GLU A 215 -10.61 18.06 14.28
N PHE A 216 -9.85 17.22 13.57
CA PHE A 216 -8.39 17.35 13.52
C PHE A 216 -7.98 18.71 12.93
N LEU A 217 -8.58 19.12 11.82
CA LEU A 217 -8.28 20.38 11.15
C LEU A 217 -8.50 21.59 12.06
N THR A 218 -9.60 21.59 12.82
CA THR A 218 -9.99 22.71 13.67
C THR A 218 -9.32 22.72 15.04
N THR A 219 -9.01 21.55 15.62
CA THR A 219 -8.49 21.47 16.99
C THR A 219 -6.97 21.24 17.05
N ILE A 220 -6.40 20.63 16.03
CA ILE A 220 -4.95 20.33 15.98
C ILE A 220 -4.24 21.20 14.94
N LYS A 221 -4.55 21.01 13.66
CA LYS A 221 -3.83 21.66 12.56
C LYS A 221 -3.87 23.19 12.65
N SER A 222 -4.99 23.77 13.06
CA SER A 222 -5.17 25.23 13.19
C SER A 222 -4.20 25.90 14.18
N ASN A 223 -3.56 25.15 15.07
CA ASN A 223 -2.59 25.70 16.03
C ASN A 223 -1.18 25.83 15.45
N PHE A 224 -0.91 25.29 14.26
CA PHE A 224 0.44 25.23 13.72
C PHE A 224 0.54 25.96 12.39
N SER A 225 0.96 27.21 12.42
CA SER A 225 1.32 27.96 11.21
C SER A 225 2.58 27.37 10.58
N GLY A 226 2.56 27.08 9.27
CA GLY A 226 3.71 26.55 8.54
C GLY A 226 3.97 25.05 8.72
N ILE A 227 3.07 24.29 9.33
CA ILE A 227 3.22 22.83 9.51
C ILE A 227 3.33 22.11 8.17
N ASP A 228 2.59 22.55 7.15
CA ASP A 228 2.60 21.92 5.82
C ASP A 228 3.97 22.02 5.16
N GLU A 229 4.72 23.10 5.36
CA GLU A 229 6.09 23.24 4.85
C GLU A 229 7.08 22.33 5.58
N LYS A 230 6.90 22.11 6.88
CA LYS A 230 7.72 21.15 7.65
C LYS A 230 7.43 19.71 7.18
N ILE A 231 6.18 19.34 7.01
CA ILE A 231 5.76 18.03 6.49
C ILE A 231 6.39 17.80 5.12
N LYS A 232 6.25 18.78 4.22
CA LYS A 232 6.83 18.71 2.88
C LYS A 232 8.35 18.53 2.92
N ALA A 233 9.05 19.26 3.78
CA ALA A 233 10.49 19.13 3.94
C ALA A 233 10.90 17.72 4.42
N ASN A 234 10.20 17.17 5.42
CA ASN A 234 10.46 15.84 5.97
C ASN A 234 10.17 14.73 4.92
N ILE A 235 9.08 14.85 4.17
CA ILE A 235 8.75 13.91 3.07
C ILE A 235 9.80 14.02 1.96
N THR A 236 10.20 15.25 1.58
CA THR A 236 11.23 15.46 0.56
C THR A 236 12.57 14.85 0.98
N LYS A 237 12.94 14.97 2.26
CA LYS A 237 14.14 14.31 2.79
C LYS A 237 14.08 12.79 2.59
N LYS A 238 12.96 12.15 2.94
CA LYS A 238 12.79 10.71 2.74
C LYS A 238 12.83 10.33 1.26
N LEU A 239 12.20 11.11 0.38
CA LEU A 239 12.25 10.87 -1.07
C LEU A 239 13.69 10.96 -1.60
N ASN A 240 14.45 11.95 -1.17
CA ASN A 240 15.87 12.09 -1.56
C ASN A 240 16.71 10.89 -1.09
N GLU A 241 16.46 10.35 0.11
CA GLU A 241 17.10 9.12 0.58
C GLU A 241 16.77 7.92 -0.32
N LEU A 242 15.51 7.78 -0.74
CA LEU A 242 15.07 6.69 -1.63
C LEU A 242 15.66 6.81 -3.03
N TYR A 243 15.74 8.02 -3.59
CA TYR A 243 16.26 8.25 -4.94
C TYR A 243 17.79 8.42 -4.98
N GLY A 244 18.45 8.55 -3.82
CA GLY A 244 19.91 8.63 -3.72
C GLY A 244 20.49 9.98 -4.11
N TYR A 245 19.72 11.06 -3.93
CA TYR A 245 20.14 12.46 -4.11
C TYR A 245 20.54 13.10 -2.79
#